data_4c5c9a6f01da234c25e5ed138b8f6df1
#
_entry.id   4c5c9a6f01da234c25e5ed138b8f6df1
#
_cell.length_a   1.000
_cell.length_b   1.000
_cell.length_c   1.000
_cell.angle_alpha   90.00
_cell.angle_beta   90.00
_cell.angle_gamma   90.00
#
_symmetry.space_group_name_H-M   'P 1'
#
loop_
_entity.id
_entity.type
_entity.pdbx_description
1 polymer ?
#
loop_
_entity_poly.entity_id
_entity_poly.type
_entity_poly.pdbx_seq_one_letter_code
_entity_poly.pdbx_strand_id
1 'polypeptide(L)'
;MSDQPLMLGAVLYEGFELLDLFGPLEMFTALPPDMLQAVLIAESKGPVRAGSMADSPMPSSVADYGFDDAPDLDVILVPGGVGTIAELENQKTLSFLRDRAGRAQITSSVCSGSALLAKAGLLDGHRATSNKMFFNLAV
;
A
#
# COMPACT_ATOMS: atom_id res chain seq x y z
N MET A 1 -16.85 9.74 -18.03
CA MET A 1 -16.31 10.00 -16.67
C MET A 1 -17.35 9.48 -15.69
N SER A 2 -16.99 8.63 -14.75
CA SER A 2 -17.92 8.18 -13.72
C SER A 2 -18.28 9.36 -12.83
N ASP A 3 -19.56 9.50 -12.46
CA ASP A 3 -20.02 10.52 -11.49
C ASP A 3 -19.59 10.18 -10.03
N GLN A 4 -18.78 9.14 -9.86
CA GLN A 4 -18.29 8.67 -8.56
C GLN A 4 -16.84 9.11 -8.38
N PRO A 5 -16.44 9.54 -7.16
CA PRO A 5 -15.04 9.85 -6.87
C PRO A 5 -14.15 8.61 -7.04
N LEU A 6 -12.90 8.82 -7.42
CA LEU A 6 -11.90 7.75 -7.43
C LEU A 6 -11.66 7.25 -5.99
N MET A 7 -11.61 5.94 -5.83
CA MET A 7 -11.31 5.32 -4.54
C MET A 7 -9.84 4.92 -4.46
N LEU A 8 -9.08 5.58 -3.57
CA LEU A 8 -7.71 5.23 -3.26
C LEU A 8 -7.67 4.32 -2.04
N GLY A 9 -7.10 3.13 -2.18
CA GLY A 9 -6.80 2.22 -1.08
C GLY A 9 -5.32 2.21 -0.77
N ALA A 10 -4.93 2.64 0.44
CA ALA A 10 -3.58 2.48 0.94
C ALA A 10 -3.47 1.19 1.76
N VAL A 11 -2.59 0.28 1.33
CA VAL A 11 -2.45 -1.05 1.92
C VAL A 11 -1.45 -1.02 3.05
N LEU A 12 -1.94 -1.27 4.27
CA LEU A 12 -1.14 -1.31 5.50
C LEU A 12 -0.75 -2.73 5.87
N TYR A 13 0.41 -2.84 6.50
CA TYR A 13 0.91 -4.08 7.13
C TYR A 13 1.81 -3.71 8.32
N GLU A 14 2.01 -4.62 9.26
CA GLU A 14 2.86 -4.39 10.42
C GLU A 14 4.28 -3.97 9.99
N GLY A 15 4.78 -2.89 10.58
CA GLY A 15 6.10 -2.36 10.26
C GLY A 15 6.14 -1.45 9.03
N PHE A 16 5.01 -0.94 8.55
CA PHE A 16 4.99 0.05 7.47
C PHE A 16 5.70 1.36 7.86
N GLU A 17 6.21 2.11 6.90
CA GLU A 17 6.86 3.42 7.11
C GLU A 17 5.81 4.54 7.10
N LEU A 18 5.78 5.34 8.18
CA LEU A 18 4.78 6.41 8.35
C LEU A 18 4.76 7.42 7.19
N LEU A 19 5.94 7.89 6.79
CA LEU A 19 6.03 8.92 5.76
C LEU A 19 5.63 8.39 4.39
N ASP A 20 5.92 7.11 4.11
CA ASP A 20 5.54 6.46 2.86
C ASP A 20 4.01 6.33 2.71
N LEU A 21 3.30 6.29 3.82
CA LEU A 21 1.84 6.29 3.86
C LEU A 21 1.28 7.71 3.85
N PHE A 22 1.61 8.50 4.88
CA PHE A 22 0.95 9.79 5.11
C PHE A 22 1.43 10.89 4.18
N GLY A 23 2.66 10.82 3.66
CA GLY A 23 3.15 11.77 2.67
C GLY A 23 2.29 11.80 1.40
N PRO A 24 2.13 10.68 0.69
CA PRO A 24 1.22 10.62 -0.47
C PRO A 24 -0.24 10.89 -0.11
N LEU A 25 -0.74 10.39 1.02
CA LEU A 25 -2.13 10.63 1.42
C LEU A 25 -2.42 12.12 1.62
N GLU A 26 -1.52 12.86 2.26
CA GLU A 26 -1.65 14.31 2.42
C GLU A 26 -1.82 15.02 1.07
N MET A 27 -1.05 14.58 0.06
CA MET A 27 -1.14 15.16 -1.28
C MET A 27 -2.44 14.78 -1.99
N PHE A 28 -2.86 13.52 -1.92
CA PHE A 28 -4.07 13.05 -2.59
C PHE A 28 -5.34 13.58 -1.93
N THR A 29 -5.38 13.64 -0.60
CA THR A 29 -6.56 14.11 0.14
C THR A 29 -6.71 15.66 0.11
N ALA A 30 -5.75 16.38 -0.45
CA ALA A 30 -5.93 17.78 -0.81
C ALA A 30 -6.89 17.98 -2.01
N LEU A 31 -7.20 16.92 -2.76
CA LEU A 31 -8.21 16.95 -3.81
C LEU A 31 -9.62 17.02 -3.20
N PRO A 32 -10.58 17.63 -3.92
CA PRO A 32 -11.98 17.64 -3.50
C PRO A 32 -12.55 16.22 -3.30
N PRO A 33 -13.41 16.00 -2.29
CA PRO A 33 -13.91 14.66 -1.96
C PRO A 33 -14.84 14.06 -3.04
N ASP A 34 -15.33 14.85 -3.97
CA ASP A 34 -16.04 14.41 -5.15
C ASP A 34 -15.11 13.96 -6.29
N MET A 35 -13.80 14.22 -6.17
CA MET A 35 -12.78 13.74 -7.10
C MET A 35 -12.08 12.48 -6.61
N LEU A 36 -11.71 12.43 -5.31
CA LEU A 36 -10.98 11.31 -4.73
C LEU A 36 -11.34 11.12 -3.26
N GLN A 37 -11.53 9.87 -2.87
CA GLN A 37 -11.65 9.43 -1.48
C GLN A 37 -10.57 8.42 -1.18
N ALA A 38 -10.01 8.45 0.04
CA ALA A 38 -8.95 7.54 0.46
C ALA A 38 -9.39 6.72 1.66
N VAL A 39 -9.02 5.44 1.65
CA VAL A 39 -9.26 4.50 2.74
C VAL A 39 -7.99 3.73 3.07
N LEU A 40 -7.84 3.32 4.33
CA LEU A 40 -6.76 2.47 4.81
C LEU A 40 -7.26 1.03 4.86
N ILE A 41 -6.48 0.11 4.29
CA ILE A 41 -6.84 -1.29 4.15
C ILE A 41 -5.71 -2.16 4.68
N ALA A 42 -6.03 -3.19 5.46
CA ALA A 42 -5.05 -4.17 5.94
C ALA A 42 -5.62 -5.59 5.86
N GLU A 43 -4.85 -6.60 6.22
CA GLU A 43 -5.36 -7.98 6.28
C GLU A 43 -6.62 -8.08 7.16
N SER A 44 -6.63 -7.35 8.27
CA SER A 44 -7.79 -7.21 9.14
C SER A 44 -8.02 -5.75 9.49
N LYS A 45 -9.27 -5.35 9.61
CA LYS A 45 -9.66 -4.02 10.10
C LYS A 45 -9.11 -3.79 11.50
N GLY A 46 -8.64 -2.57 11.77
CA GLY A 46 -8.17 -2.18 13.09
C GLY A 46 -6.76 -1.59 13.08
N PRO A 47 -6.11 -1.49 14.25
CA PRO A 47 -4.81 -0.85 14.37
C PRO A 47 -3.70 -1.69 13.73
N VAL A 48 -2.86 -1.02 12.95
CA VAL A 48 -1.64 -1.57 12.34
C VAL A 48 -0.47 -0.71 12.80
N ARG A 49 0.55 -1.30 13.36
CA ARG A 49 1.69 -0.59 13.92
C ARG A 49 2.72 -0.26 12.83
N ALA A 50 3.18 0.98 12.81
CA ALA A 50 4.31 1.40 11.99
C ALA A 50 5.63 0.77 12.49
N GLY A 51 6.62 0.67 11.61
CA GLY A 51 7.94 0.17 11.93
C GLY A 51 8.99 1.25 12.09
N SER A 52 10.12 0.86 12.69
CA SER A 52 11.30 1.71 12.82
C SER A 52 12.57 0.89 12.69
N MET A 53 13.56 1.41 11.97
CA MET A 53 14.90 0.81 11.90
C MET A 53 15.62 0.79 13.26
N ALA A 54 15.23 1.68 14.16
CA ALA A 54 15.81 1.78 15.51
C ALA A 54 15.10 0.91 16.55
N ASP A 55 14.15 0.06 16.12
CA ASP A 55 13.33 -0.77 17.01
C ASP A 55 12.62 0.06 18.12
N SER A 56 12.24 1.28 17.78
CA SER A 56 11.52 2.19 18.67
C SER A 56 10.02 1.89 18.68
N PRO A 57 9.33 2.12 19.80
CA PRO A 57 7.87 2.10 19.81
C PRO A 57 7.32 3.11 18.80
N MET A 58 6.53 2.63 17.84
CA MET A 58 5.95 3.45 16.78
C MET A 58 4.44 3.55 16.95
N PRO A 59 3.80 4.64 16.48
CA PRO A 59 2.36 4.78 16.48
C PRO A 59 1.69 3.75 15.57
N SER A 60 0.39 3.54 15.78
CA SER A 60 -0.44 2.73 14.89
C SER A 60 -1.36 3.63 14.08
N SER A 61 -1.67 3.18 12.86
CA SER A 61 -2.77 3.69 12.06
C SER A 61 -3.91 2.69 12.08
N VAL A 62 -5.14 3.14 11.92
CA VAL A 62 -6.32 2.27 11.94
C VAL A 62 -6.75 1.98 10.52
N ALA A 63 -6.71 0.70 10.11
CA ALA A 63 -7.28 0.28 8.83
C ALA A 63 -8.82 0.35 8.91
N ASP A 64 -9.42 1.01 7.91
CA ASP A 64 -10.86 1.17 7.78
C ASP A 64 -11.54 -0.13 7.37
N TYR A 65 -10.83 -0.96 6.59
CA TYR A 65 -11.31 -2.22 6.03
C TYR A 65 -10.27 -3.33 6.15
N GLY A 66 -10.75 -4.55 6.25
CA GLY A 66 -9.97 -5.75 5.98
C GLY A 66 -9.90 -6.07 4.48
N PHE A 67 -9.07 -7.04 4.07
CA PHE A 67 -9.01 -7.49 2.67
C PHE A 67 -10.33 -8.06 2.18
N ASP A 68 -11.12 -8.69 3.06
CA ASP A 68 -12.36 -9.37 2.71
C ASP A 68 -13.53 -8.41 2.45
N ASP A 69 -13.52 -7.22 3.08
CA ASP A 69 -14.60 -6.23 3.01
C ASP A 69 -14.16 -4.89 2.36
N ALA A 70 -12.95 -4.85 1.81
CA ALA A 70 -12.44 -3.67 1.13
C ALA A 70 -13.29 -3.31 -0.11
N PRO A 71 -13.59 -2.03 -0.33
CA PRO A 71 -14.30 -1.58 -1.53
C PRO A 71 -13.50 -1.83 -2.80
N ASP A 72 -14.12 -1.66 -3.96
CA ASP A 72 -13.38 -1.59 -5.22
C ASP A 72 -12.46 -0.37 -5.23
N LEU A 73 -11.28 -0.53 -5.80
CA LEU A 73 -10.22 0.48 -5.76
C LEU A 73 -9.86 0.92 -7.18
N ASP A 74 -9.79 2.23 -7.39
CA ASP A 74 -9.26 2.83 -8.62
C ASP A 74 -7.76 3.06 -8.53
N VAL A 75 -7.26 3.38 -7.33
CA VAL A 75 -5.85 3.63 -7.06
C VAL A 75 -5.41 2.79 -5.86
N ILE A 76 -4.29 2.09 -6.02
CA ILE A 76 -3.65 1.33 -4.93
C ILE A 76 -2.34 2.03 -4.58
N LEU A 77 -2.12 2.25 -3.28
CA LEU A 77 -0.88 2.77 -2.72
C LEU A 77 -0.29 1.75 -1.75
N VAL A 78 0.95 1.33 -1.98
CA VAL A 78 1.66 0.38 -1.11
C VAL A 78 2.89 1.08 -0.51
N PRO A 79 2.88 1.41 0.79
CA PRO A 79 4.04 1.98 1.47
C PRO A 79 5.15 0.93 1.62
N GLY A 80 6.37 1.39 1.84
CA GLY A 80 7.47 0.55 2.31
C GLY A 80 7.52 0.45 3.82
N GLY A 81 8.65 0.03 4.34
CA GLY A 81 8.92 -0.07 5.76
C GLY A 81 9.76 -1.30 6.11
N VAL A 82 10.19 -1.38 7.34
CA VAL A 82 10.97 -2.53 7.85
C VAL A 82 10.16 -3.83 7.81
N GLY A 83 8.84 -3.74 7.90
CA GLY A 83 7.92 -4.87 7.80
C GLY A 83 7.83 -5.48 6.42
N THR A 84 8.29 -4.79 5.36
CA THR A 84 8.24 -5.30 3.97
C THR A 84 8.84 -6.70 3.86
N ILE A 85 9.96 -6.96 4.55
CA ILE A 85 10.68 -8.24 4.44
C ILE A 85 9.79 -9.41 4.89
N ALA A 86 9.12 -9.27 6.03
CA ALA A 86 8.20 -10.29 6.52
C ALA A 86 6.94 -10.38 5.63
N GLU A 87 6.47 -9.27 5.14
CA GLU A 87 5.26 -9.18 4.31
C GLU A 87 5.43 -9.81 2.92
N LEU A 88 6.68 -9.93 2.41
CA LEU A 88 6.95 -10.66 1.16
C LEU A 88 6.52 -12.13 1.20
N GLU A 89 6.39 -12.72 2.37
CA GLU A 89 5.93 -14.10 2.56
C GLU A 89 4.43 -14.20 2.88
N ASN A 90 3.74 -13.07 3.05
CA ASN A 90 2.31 -13.04 3.35
C ASN A 90 1.47 -13.23 2.08
N GLN A 91 1.03 -14.47 1.86
CA GLN A 91 0.25 -14.83 0.66
C GLN A 91 -1.12 -14.11 0.60
N LYS A 92 -1.70 -13.70 1.72
CA LYS A 92 -2.96 -12.96 1.73
C LYS A 92 -2.76 -11.57 1.14
N THR A 93 -1.72 -10.85 1.56
CA THR A 93 -1.37 -9.54 1.01
C THR A 93 -1.02 -9.63 -0.48
N LEU A 94 -0.19 -10.60 -0.86
CA LEU A 94 0.19 -10.79 -2.27
C LEU A 94 -1.02 -11.12 -3.16
N SER A 95 -1.93 -11.96 -2.68
CA SER A 95 -3.16 -12.31 -3.40
C SER A 95 -4.11 -11.13 -3.51
N PHE A 96 -4.28 -10.35 -2.44
CA PHE A 96 -5.07 -9.13 -2.44
C PHE A 96 -4.54 -8.12 -3.47
N LEU A 97 -3.23 -7.88 -3.48
CA LEU A 97 -2.59 -6.97 -4.44
C LEU A 97 -2.81 -7.42 -5.87
N ARG A 98 -2.62 -8.71 -6.18
CA ARG A 98 -2.87 -9.26 -7.53
C ARG A 98 -4.31 -9.07 -7.99
N ASP A 99 -5.26 -9.42 -7.12
CA ASP A 99 -6.69 -9.29 -7.44
C ASP A 99 -7.09 -7.84 -7.67
N ARG A 100 -6.70 -6.95 -6.77
CA ARG A 100 -7.10 -5.53 -6.84
C ARG A 100 -6.38 -4.77 -7.95
N ALA A 101 -5.09 -5.02 -8.17
CA ALA A 101 -4.34 -4.40 -9.26
C ALA A 101 -4.89 -4.75 -10.65
N GLY A 102 -5.45 -5.94 -10.81
CA GLY A 102 -6.09 -6.36 -12.07
C GLY A 102 -7.33 -5.52 -12.44
N ARG A 103 -7.90 -4.79 -11.48
CA ARG A 103 -9.10 -3.95 -11.65
C ARG A 103 -8.83 -2.45 -11.44
N ALA A 104 -7.77 -2.10 -10.73
CA ALA A 104 -7.40 -0.72 -10.46
C ALA A 104 -6.85 -0.04 -11.72
N GLN A 105 -7.08 1.27 -11.83
CA GLN A 105 -6.52 2.10 -12.89
C GLN A 105 -5.03 2.38 -12.65
N ILE A 106 -4.64 2.56 -11.38
CA ILE A 106 -3.27 2.88 -10.98
C ILE A 106 -2.87 2.01 -9.79
N THR A 107 -1.72 1.34 -9.91
CA THR A 107 -1.06 0.67 -8.79
C THR A 107 0.29 1.33 -8.55
N SER A 108 0.49 1.84 -7.35
CA SER A 108 1.66 2.62 -6.97
C SER A 108 2.28 2.12 -5.68
N SER A 109 3.55 2.41 -5.51
CA SER A 109 4.28 2.08 -4.28
C SER A 109 5.28 3.16 -3.93
N VAL A 110 5.65 3.20 -2.66
CA VAL A 110 6.72 4.07 -2.14
C VAL A 110 7.80 3.17 -1.53
N CYS A 111 9.07 3.55 -1.71
CA CYS A 111 10.22 2.91 -1.06
C CYS A 111 10.27 1.39 -1.37
N SER A 112 10.38 0.55 -0.33
CA SER A 112 10.41 -0.91 -0.45
C SER A 112 9.02 -1.54 -0.73
N GLY A 113 7.93 -0.76 -0.75
CA GLY A 113 6.62 -1.26 -1.16
C GLY A 113 6.60 -1.83 -2.58
N SER A 114 7.50 -1.37 -3.45
CA SER A 114 7.71 -1.95 -4.79
C SER A 114 8.14 -3.42 -4.77
N ALA A 115 8.80 -3.87 -3.71
CA ALA A 115 9.16 -5.28 -3.56
C ALA A 115 7.92 -6.17 -3.41
N LEU A 116 6.86 -5.69 -2.72
CA LEU A 116 5.58 -6.38 -2.64
C LEU A 116 4.91 -6.47 -4.01
N LEU A 117 4.95 -5.39 -4.80
CA LEU A 117 4.43 -5.40 -6.17
C LEU A 117 5.22 -6.38 -7.06
N ALA A 118 6.56 -6.40 -6.94
CA ALA A 118 7.40 -7.34 -7.67
C ALA A 118 7.09 -8.80 -7.28
N LYS A 119 7.02 -9.09 -5.99
CA LYS A 119 6.70 -10.44 -5.47
C LYS A 119 5.29 -10.89 -5.88
N ALA A 120 4.37 -9.95 -6.01
CA ALA A 120 3.03 -10.22 -6.55
C ALA A 120 3.01 -10.43 -8.07
N GLY A 121 4.13 -10.24 -8.80
CA GLY A 121 4.22 -10.36 -10.25
C GLY A 121 3.67 -9.15 -11.00
N LEU A 122 3.42 -8.04 -10.33
CA LEU A 122 2.80 -6.85 -10.92
C LEU A 122 3.79 -5.93 -11.64
N LEU A 123 5.09 -6.17 -11.48
CA LEU A 123 6.13 -5.40 -12.16
C LEU A 123 6.71 -6.12 -13.39
N ASP A 124 6.29 -7.34 -13.66
CA ASP A 124 6.80 -8.14 -14.78
C ASP A 124 6.53 -7.43 -16.12
N GLY A 125 7.59 -7.21 -16.89
CA GLY A 125 7.51 -6.47 -18.16
C GLY A 125 7.37 -4.95 -18.04
N HIS A 126 7.35 -4.40 -16.84
CA HIS A 126 7.27 -2.95 -16.58
C HIS A 126 8.62 -2.36 -16.18
N ARG A 127 8.81 -1.08 -16.51
CA ARG A 127 9.92 -0.29 -15.98
C ARG A 127 9.53 0.18 -14.58
N ALA A 128 10.30 -0.21 -13.57
CA ALA A 128 10.05 0.11 -12.18
C ALA A 128 11.34 0.51 -11.46
N THR A 129 11.18 1.06 -10.28
CA THR A 129 12.29 1.39 -9.37
C THR A 129 11.90 1.02 -7.95
N SER A 130 12.86 1.07 -7.04
CA SER A 130 12.67 0.77 -5.63
C SER A 130 13.57 1.65 -4.77
N ASN A 131 13.46 1.50 -3.46
CA ASN A 131 14.42 2.06 -2.50
C ASN A 131 15.81 1.50 -2.81
N LYS A 132 16.81 2.38 -2.92
CA LYS A 132 18.17 1.97 -3.33
C LYS A 132 18.84 1.02 -2.34
N MET A 133 18.58 1.17 -1.04
CA MET A 133 19.15 0.32 0.00
C MET A 133 18.59 -1.11 -0.06
N PHE A 134 17.33 -1.25 -0.47
CA PHE A 134 16.61 -2.53 -0.53
C PHE A 134 16.25 -2.93 -1.96
N PHE A 135 16.95 -2.38 -2.96
CA PHE A 135 16.63 -2.60 -4.38
C PHE A 135 16.57 -4.10 -4.74
N ASN A 136 17.47 -4.89 -4.17
CA ASN A 136 17.53 -6.34 -4.42
C ASN A 136 16.29 -7.12 -3.96
N LEU A 137 15.40 -6.52 -3.17
CA LEU A 137 14.12 -7.15 -2.81
C LEU A 137 13.09 -7.07 -3.95
N ALA A 138 13.30 -6.19 -4.94
CA ALA A 138 12.36 -5.92 -6.03
C ALA A 138 12.82 -6.49 -7.39
N VAL A 139 13.95 -7.22 -7.44
CA VAL A 139 14.54 -7.82 -8.64
C VAL A 139 14.60 -9.33 -8.55
#